data_960d5e8b1bf5066b0ebb9848264ccd7b
#
_entry.id   960d5e8b1bf5066b0ebb9848264ccd7b
#
_cell.length_a   1.000
_cell.length_b   1.000
_cell.length_c   1.000
_cell.angle_alpha   90.00
_cell.angle_beta   90.00
_cell.angle_gamma   90.00
#
_symmetry.space_group_name_H-M   'P 1'
#
loop_
_entity.id
_entity.type
_entity.pdbx_description
1 polymer ?
#
loop_
_entity_poly.entity_id
_entity_poly.type
_entity_poly.pdbx_seq_one_letter_code
_entity_poly.pdbx_strand_id
1 'polypeptide(L)'
;MNVLRYIAVYFSKPIWSFIRNCVFWLFHLNKIGAVRSDMKMLKELTLDAFMKKFLWQDDVVGDWTPWVSTILCNEFQDDCDGAATLAKWWFKQNGIKAEILNLYSDKSGHTVCVTKNRETMVTNERVVNLNPTCWEKEMLEYFGNKYTVII
;
A
#
# COMPACT_ATOMS: atom_id res chain seq x y z
N MET A 1 -5.82 20.90 -6.64
CA MET A 1 -6.82 20.13 -5.83
C MET A 1 -7.38 21.05 -4.75
N ASN A 2 -8.71 21.11 -4.58
CA ASN A 2 -9.32 22.01 -3.59
C ASN A 2 -9.02 21.49 -2.17
N VAL A 3 -8.46 22.34 -1.30
CA VAL A 3 -8.06 22.00 0.08
C VAL A 3 -9.20 21.33 0.86
N LEU A 4 -10.44 21.77 0.66
CA LEU A 4 -11.62 21.19 1.30
C LEU A 4 -11.85 19.73 0.88
N ARG A 5 -11.59 19.38 -0.38
CA ARG A 5 -11.70 18.00 -0.88
C ARG A 5 -10.63 17.12 -0.27
N TYR A 6 -9.40 17.63 -0.13
CA TYR A 6 -8.30 16.92 0.53
C TYR A 6 -8.61 16.62 2.01
N ILE A 7 -9.09 17.63 2.76
CA ILE A 7 -9.48 17.47 4.17
C ILE A 7 -10.61 16.43 4.30
N ALA A 8 -11.62 16.48 3.45
CA ALA A 8 -12.73 15.52 3.47
C ALA A 8 -12.24 14.07 3.22
N VAL A 9 -11.39 13.85 2.23
CA VAL A 9 -10.82 12.52 1.93
C VAL A 9 -9.93 12.05 3.09
N TYR A 10 -9.07 12.91 3.63
CA TYR A 10 -8.16 12.55 4.72
C TYR A 10 -8.89 12.07 5.98
N PHE A 11 -10.02 12.69 6.33
CA PHE A 11 -10.79 12.29 7.52
C PHE A 11 -11.81 11.18 7.24
N SER A 12 -12.40 11.12 6.07
CA SER A 12 -13.43 10.11 5.76
C SER A 12 -12.84 8.76 5.34
N LYS A 13 -11.70 8.75 4.64
CA LYS A 13 -11.08 7.52 4.13
C LYS A 13 -10.77 6.49 5.24
N PRO A 14 -10.16 6.84 6.39
CA PRO A 14 -9.90 5.86 7.45
C PRO A 14 -11.16 5.22 8.03
N ILE A 15 -12.21 6.01 8.24
CA ILE A 15 -13.49 5.51 8.78
C ILE A 15 -14.15 4.60 7.77
N TRP A 16 -14.21 5.01 6.51
CA TRP A 16 -14.79 4.23 5.43
C TRP A 16 -14.03 2.92 5.21
N SER A 17 -12.69 2.99 5.19
CA SER A 17 -11.84 1.80 5.09
C SER A 17 -12.07 0.82 6.23
N PHE A 18 -12.21 1.30 7.47
CA PHE A 18 -12.52 0.46 8.63
C PHE A 18 -13.87 -0.25 8.46
N ILE A 19 -14.92 0.49 8.10
CA ILE A 19 -16.26 -0.08 7.91
C ILE A 19 -16.24 -1.16 6.81
N ARG A 20 -15.62 -0.88 5.66
CA ARG A 20 -15.54 -1.84 4.56
C ARG A 20 -14.77 -3.11 4.94
N ASN A 21 -13.65 -2.98 5.65
CA ASN A 21 -12.92 -4.14 6.16
C ASN A 21 -13.78 -4.99 7.12
N CYS A 22 -14.50 -4.35 8.03
CA CYS A 22 -15.40 -5.07 8.94
C CYS A 22 -16.52 -5.80 8.18
N VAL A 23 -17.17 -5.14 7.23
CA VAL A 23 -18.22 -5.73 6.38
C VAL A 23 -17.64 -6.90 5.57
N PHE A 24 -16.48 -6.71 4.94
CA PHE A 24 -15.80 -7.80 4.21
C PHE A 24 -15.63 -9.03 5.09
N TRP A 25 -15.10 -8.86 6.31
CA TRP A 25 -14.83 -9.98 7.20
C TRP A 25 -16.09 -10.65 7.77
N LEU A 26 -17.23 -9.96 7.88
CA LEU A 26 -18.49 -10.59 8.22
C LEU A 26 -18.89 -11.70 7.23
N PHE A 27 -18.55 -11.54 5.95
CA PHE A 27 -18.84 -12.53 4.90
C PHE A 27 -17.71 -13.55 4.68
N HIS A 28 -16.51 -13.37 5.29
CA HIS A 28 -15.34 -14.21 5.05
C HIS A 28 -14.73 -14.82 6.32
N LEU A 29 -15.52 -14.96 7.39
CA LEU A 29 -15.05 -15.50 8.68
C LEU A 29 -14.43 -16.91 8.56
N ASN A 30 -14.93 -17.73 7.65
CA ASN A 30 -14.44 -19.07 7.38
C ASN A 30 -13.01 -19.10 6.80
N LYS A 31 -12.52 -18.00 6.23
CA LYS A 31 -11.18 -17.89 5.64
C LYS A 31 -10.09 -17.45 6.63
N ILE A 32 -10.45 -17.03 7.85
CA ILE A 32 -9.49 -16.48 8.84
C ILE A 32 -8.32 -17.44 9.12
N GLY A 33 -8.59 -18.74 9.27
CA GLY A 33 -7.56 -19.74 9.53
C GLY A 33 -6.54 -19.86 8.42
N ALA A 34 -7.00 -19.93 7.17
CA ALA A 34 -6.17 -19.98 5.98
C ALA A 34 -5.31 -18.73 5.84
N VAL A 35 -5.89 -17.55 5.93
CA VAL A 35 -5.16 -16.27 5.85
C VAL A 35 -4.08 -16.16 6.93
N ARG A 36 -4.33 -16.59 8.16
CA ARG A 36 -3.32 -16.62 9.23
C ARG A 36 -2.15 -17.56 8.93
N SER A 37 -2.44 -18.72 8.32
CA SER A 37 -1.42 -19.65 7.87
C SER A 37 -0.55 -19.04 6.76
N ASP A 38 -1.19 -18.43 5.77
CA ASP A 38 -0.51 -17.75 4.66
C ASP A 38 0.39 -16.62 5.16
N MET A 39 -0.08 -15.79 6.09
CA MET A 39 0.73 -14.72 6.68
C MET A 39 2.01 -15.23 7.35
N LYS A 40 1.99 -16.42 7.97
CA LYS A 40 3.20 -17.03 8.56
C LYS A 40 4.22 -17.44 7.51
N MET A 41 3.78 -17.97 6.39
CA MET A 41 4.66 -18.38 5.29
C MET A 41 5.19 -17.19 4.50
N LEU A 42 4.34 -16.21 4.26
CA LEU A 42 4.65 -15.06 3.40
C LEU A 42 5.73 -14.13 3.98
N LYS A 43 5.83 -14.02 5.30
CA LYS A 43 6.88 -13.22 5.94
C LYS A 43 8.29 -13.77 5.73
N GLU A 44 8.42 -15.08 5.42
CA GLU A 44 9.71 -15.75 5.17
C GLU A 44 10.20 -15.56 3.71
N LEU A 45 9.35 -15.04 2.82
CA LEU A 45 9.74 -14.71 1.45
C LEU A 45 10.64 -13.47 1.44
N THR A 46 11.49 -13.35 0.42
CA THR A 46 12.14 -12.05 0.11
C THR A 46 11.08 -11.03 -0.29
N LEU A 47 11.35 -9.73 -0.07
CA LEU A 47 10.41 -8.67 -0.42
C LEU A 47 9.99 -8.74 -1.89
N ASP A 48 10.94 -8.95 -2.80
CA ASP A 48 10.66 -9.06 -4.23
C ASP A 48 9.74 -10.25 -4.55
N ALA A 49 10.04 -11.43 -3.98
CA ALA A 49 9.20 -12.62 -4.17
C ALA A 49 7.80 -12.46 -3.57
N PHE A 50 7.69 -11.72 -2.45
CA PHE A 50 6.42 -11.41 -1.83
C PHE A 50 5.60 -10.43 -2.69
N MET A 51 6.20 -9.34 -3.14
CA MET A 51 5.50 -8.33 -3.94
C MET A 51 5.12 -8.82 -5.34
N LYS A 52 5.85 -9.76 -5.93
CA LYS A 52 5.46 -10.41 -7.20
C LYS A 52 4.18 -11.23 -7.14
N LYS A 53 3.65 -11.51 -5.94
CA LYS A 53 2.33 -12.14 -5.78
C LYS A 53 1.19 -11.12 -5.90
N PHE A 54 1.48 -9.82 -5.78
CA PHE A 54 0.50 -8.76 -5.86
C PHE A 54 -0.05 -8.63 -7.30
N LEU A 55 -1.36 -8.57 -7.41
CA LEU A 55 -2.07 -8.40 -8.68
C LEU A 55 -2.79 -7.04 -8.63
N TRP A 56 -2.40 -6.14 -9.49
CA TRP A 56 -2.98 -4.82 -9.53
C TRP A 56 -4.43 -4.85 -10.05
N GLN A 57 -5.33 -4.24 -9.30
CA GLN A 57 -6.74 -4.12 -9.63
C GLN A 57 -7.29 -2.79 -9.11
N ASP A 58 -7.95 -2.03 -9.99
CA ASP A 58 -8.63 -0.80 -9.59
C ASP A 58 -9.77 -1.07 -8.58
N ASP A 59 -9.92 -0.18 -7.62
CA ASP A 59 -11.09 -0.16 -6.73
C ASP A 59 -12.38 0.04 -7.54
N VAL A 60 -13.30 -0.92 -7.44
CA VAL A 60 -14.59 -0.86 -8.17
C VAL A 60 -15.52 0.20 -7.59
N VAL A 61 -15.44 0.46 -6.28
CA VAL A 61 -16.32 1.41 -5.58
C VAL A 61 -15.54 2.21 -4.55
N GLY A 62 -15.14 3.41 -4.92
CA GLY A 62 -14.53 4.38 -4.01
C GLY A 62 -13.16 3.94 -3.48
N ASP A 63 -12.31 4.89 -3.25
CA ASP A 63 -10.95 4.72 -2.75
C ASP A 63 -10.97 4.33 -1.25
N TRP A 64 -10.34 3.21 -0.87
CA TRP A 64 -10.25 2.71 0.51
C TRP A 64 -8.97 1.93 0.75
N THR A 65 -8.49 1.93 1.99
CA THR A 65 -7.28 1.17 2.36
C THR A 65 -7.67 -0.15 3.03
N PRO A 66 -7.44 -1.29 2.36
CA PRO A 66 -7.76 -2.60 2.92
C PRO A 66 -6.78 -3.02 4.01
N TRP A 67 -7.22 -3.89 4.91
CA TRP A 67 -6.31 -4.59 5.81
C TRP A 67 -5.51 -5.64 5.06
N VAL A 68 -4.29 -5.92 5.54
CA VAL A 68 -3.45 -6.99 4.98
C VAL A 68 -4.23 -8.31 4.82
N SER A 69 -4.97 -8.70 5.86
CA SER A 69 -5.80 -9.90 5.82
C SER A 69 -6.89 -9.86 4.75
N THR A 70 -7.45 -8.69 4.45
CA THR A 70 -8.44 -8.50 3.40
C THR A 70 -7.82 -8.70 2.02
N ILE A 71 -6.63 -8.11 1.77
CA ILE A 71 -5.90 -8.27 0.51
C ILE A 71 -5.52 -9.74 0.28
N LEU A 72 -5.00 -10.41 1.31
CA LEU A 72 -4.65 -11.83 1.23
C LEU A 72 -5.86 -12.72 0.97
N CYS A 73 -6.99 -12.40 1.59
CA CYS A 73 -8.25 -13.11 1.36
C CYS A 73 -8.79 -12.90 -0.07
N ASN A 74 -8.47 -11.75 -0.69
CA ASN A 74 -8.78 -11.39 -2.07
C ASN A 74 -7.65 -11.77 -3.06
N GLU A 75 -6.90 -12.83 -2.75
CA GLU A 75 -5.87 -13.40 -3.65
C GLU A 75 -4.79 -12.38 -4.07
N PHE A 76 -4.39 -11.47 -3.17
CA PHE A 76 -3.42 -10.39 -3.40
C PHE A 76 -3.86 -9.33 -4.43
N GLN A 77 -5.15 -9.23 -4.70
CA GLN A 77 -5.69 -8.24 -5.65
C GLN A 77 -6.08 -6.96 -4.93
N ASP A 78 -5.53 -5.85 -5.37
CA ASP A 78 -5.84 -4.49 -4.88
C ASP A 78 -5.15 -3.42 -5.76
N ASP A 79 -5.34 -2.16 -5.40
CA ASP A 79 -4.68 -1.02 -6.03
C ASP A 79 -3.36 -0.60 -5.32
N CYS A 80 -2.89 0.62 -5.56
CA CYS A 80 -1.64 1.12 -4.98
C CYS A 80 -1.66 1.21 -3.44
N ASP A 81 -2.81 1.43 -2.82
CA ASP A 81 -2.95 1.47 -1.37
C ASP A 81 -2.77 0.08 -0.75
N GLY A 82 -3.31 -0.95 -1.40
CA GLY A 82 -3.12 -2.33 -1.00
C GLY A 82 -1.67 -2.78 -1.13
N ALA A 83 -1.01 -2.45 -2.24
CA ALA A 83 0.40 -2.74 -2.44
C ALA A 83 1.28 -2.11 -1.34
N ALA A 84 1.05 -0.82 -1.04
CA ALA A 84 1.79 -0.11 0.01
C ALA A 84 1.50 -0.68 1.40
N THR A 85 0.26 -1.11 1.66
CA THR A 85 -0.15 -1.76 2.92
C THR A 85 0.54 -3.11 3.11
N LEU A 86 0.60 -3.94 2.07
CA LEU A 86 1.31 -5.22 2.08
C LEU A 86 2.81 -5.03 2.31
N ALA A 87 3.44 -4.11 1.58
CA ALA A 87 4.86 -3.82 1.72
C ALA A 87 5.20 -3.35 3.15
N LYS A 88 4.41 -2.42 3.70
CA LYS A 88 4.59 -1.94 5.09
C LYS A 88 4.44 -3.07 6.10
N TRP A 89 3.48 -3.97 5.91
CA TRP A 89 3.33 -5.16 6.75
C TRP A 89 4.57 -6.06 6.66
N TRP A 90 5.05 -6.36 5.45
CA TRP A 90 6.22 -7.21 5.26
C TRP A 90 7.46 -6.60 5.94
N PHE A 91 7.73 -5.31 5.74
CA PHE A 91 8.82 -4.60 6.41
C PHE A 91 8.71 -4.72 7.93
N LYS A 92 7.51 -4.51 8.50
CA LYS A 92 7.27 -4.64 9.94
C LYS A 92 7.57 -6.06 10.45
N GLN A 93 7.17 -7.11 9.71
CA GLN A 93 7.45 -8.51 10.11
C GLN A 93 8.95 -8.81 10.12
N ASN A 94 9.73 -8.13 9.29
CA ASN A 94 11.19 -8.28 9.17
C ASN A 94 11.97 -7.23 10.00
N GLY A 95 11.32 -6.52 10.91
CA GLY A 95 11.96 -5.55 11.81
C GLY A 95 12.41 -4.24 11.13
N ILE A 96 11.97 -3.99 9.89
CA ILE A 96 12.33 -2.81 9.11
C ILE A 96 11.25 -1.75 9.30
N LYS A 97 11.67 -0.53 9.65
CA LYS A 97 10.75 0.62 9.78
C LYS A 97 10.45 1.19 8.38
N ALA A 98 9.17 1.30 8.07
CA ALA A 98 8.68 1.87 6.80
C ALA A 98 7.43 2.71 7.02
N GLU A 99 7.15 3.59 6.08
CA GLU A 99 5.96 4.44 6.05
C GLU A 99 5.30 4.43 4.67
N ILE A 100 4.03 4.76 4.65
CA ILE A 100 3.26 4.95 3.42
C ILE A 100 3.30 6.44 3.10
N LEU A 101 3.63 6.75 1.85
CA LEU A 101 3.63 8.10 1.31
C LEU A 101 2.62 8.19 0.17
N ASN A 102 1.90 9.30 0.13
CA ASN A 102 0.96 9.60 -0.93
C ASN A 102 1.55 10.65 -1.86
N LEU A 103 1.59 10.33 -3.13
CA LEU A 103 2.07 11.19 -4.20
C LEU A 103 0.88 11.83 -4.91
N TYR A 104 0.91 13.12 -5.13
CA TYR A 104 -0.19 13.83 -5.77
C TYR A 104 0.26 14.64 -6.98
N SER A 105 -0.60 14.66 -8.00
CA SER A 105 -0.59 15.59 -9.10
C SER A 105 -1.96 16.26 -9.24
N ASP A 106 -2.11 17.18 -10.18
CA ASP A 106 -3.40 17.82 -10.44
C ASP A 106 -4.49 16.82 -10.90
N LYS A 107 -4.08 15.69 -11.48
CA LYS A 107 -4.98 14.73 -12.13
C LYS A 107 -5.06 13.37 -11.44
N SER A 108 -4.09 13.01 -10.64
CA SER A 108 -4.00 11.65 -10.07
C SER A 108 -3.25 11.62 -8.74
N GLY A 109 -3.56 10.60 -7.93
CA GLY A 109 -2.80 10.21 -6.76
C GLY A 109 -2.12 8.85 -6.97
N HIS A 110 -1.11 8.56 -6.17
CA HIS A 110 -0.47 7.26 -6.09
C HIS A 110 0.06 7.03 -4.69
N THR A 111 0.06 5.79 -4.23
CA THR A 111 0.52 5.44 -2.89
C THR A 111 1.73 4.50 -3.00
N VAL A 112 2.76 4.79 -2.23
CA VAL A 112 3.99 3.97 -2.16
C VAL A 112 4.35 3.67 -0.71
N CYS A 113 5.11 2.61 -0.48
CA CYS A 113 5.73 2.33 0.80
C CYS A 113 7.23 2.57 0.72
N VAL A 114 7.78 3.37 1.65
CA VAL A 114 9.21 3.71 1.68
C VAL A 114 9.80 3.37 3.04
N THR A 115 10.99 2.78 3.06
CA THR A 115 11.72 2.53 4.31
C THR A 115 12.13 3.85 4.98
N LYS A 116 12.20 3.88 6.31
CA LYS A 116 12.58 5.10 7.06
C LYS A 116 14.01 5.58 6.78
N ASN A 117 14.92 4.68 6.40
CA ASN A 117 16.28 5.02 5.95
C ASN A 117 16.33 5.50 4.49
N ARG A 118 15.19 5.53 3.78
CA ARG A 118 15.07 6.00 2.40
C ARG A 118 15.84 5.20 1.35
N GLU A 119 16.19 3.96 1.64
CA GLU A 119 16.93 3.08 0.72
C GLU A 119 16.04 2.26 -0.20
N THR A 120 14.79 2.02 0.19
CA THR A 120 13.89 1.14 -0.57
C THR A 120 12.49 1.74 -0.66
N MET A 121 11.95 1.77 -1.87
CA MET A 121 10.57 2.08 -2.18
C MET A 121 9.88 0.84 -2.76
N VAL A 122 8.63 0.62 -2.38
CA VAL A 122 7.74 -0.35 -3.01
C VAL A 122 6.58 0.38 -3.65
N THR A 123 6.33 0.10 -4.92
CA THR A 123 5.23 0.65 -5.70
C THR A 123 4.61 -0.47 -6.54
N ASN A 124 3.32 -0.72 -6.33
CA ASN A 124 2.64 -1.89 -6.88
C ASN A 124 3.46 -3.17 -6.61
N GLU A 125 3.76 -3.98 -7.63
CA GLU A 125 4.56 -5.20 -7.52
C GLU A 125 6.09 -4.98 -7.55
N ARG A 126 6.56 -3.73 -7.61
CA ARG A 126 7.98 -3.39 -7.83
C ARG A 126 8.67 -2.94 -6.58
N VAL A 127 9.89 -3.43 -6.40
CA VAL A 127 10.83 -2.99 -5.37
C VAL A 127 11.91 -2.14 -6.04
N VAL A 128 12.10 -0.92 -5.58
CA VAL A 128 13.02 0.07 -6.15
C VAL A 128 14.03 0.49 -5.08
N ASN A 129 15.32 0.42 -5.39
CA ASN A 129 16.36 0.97 -4.54
C ASN A 129 16.46 2.48 -4.79
N LEU A 130 16.57 3.24 -3.70
CA LEU A 130 16.72 4.69 -3.71
C LEU A 130 18.05 5.10 -3.06
N ASN A 131 18.58 6.21 -3.50
CA ASN A 131 19.69 6.85 -2.82
C ASN A 131 19.14 7.73 -1.67
N PRO A 132 19.48 7.45 -0.40
CA PRO A 132 18.93 8.17 0.75
C PRO A 132 19.17 9.68 0.72
N THR A 133 20.23 10.13 0.04
CA THR A 133 20.58 11.57 -0.03
C THR A 133 19.75 12.38 -1.01
N CYS A 134 19.10 11.72 -1.98
CA CYS A 134 18.26 12.34 -3.01
C CYS A 134 16.99 11.54 -3.31
N TRP A 135 16.51 10.77 -2.33
CA TRP A 135 15.39 9.82 -2.47
C TRP A 135 14.11 10.46 -3.04
N GLU A 136 13.77 11.68 -2.64
CA GLU A 136 12.57 12.37 -3.15
C GLU A 136 12.67 12.62 -4.65
N LYS A 137 13.85 13.12 -5.10
CA LYS A 137 14.12 13.38 -6.51
C LYS A 137 14.05 12.08 -7.31
N GLU A 138 14.75 11.03 -6.87
CA GLU A 138 14.75 9.73 -7.55
C GLU A 138 13.34 9.11 -7.60
N MET A 139 12.57 9.20 -6.53
CA MET A 139 11.20 8.74 -6.50
C MET A 139 10.32 9.48 -7.50
N LEU A 140 10.41 10.82 -7.56
CA LEU A 140 9.64 11.61 -8.54
C LEU A 140 10.09 11.32 -9.99
N GLU A 141 11.39 11.18 -10.23
CA GLU A 141 11.94 10.80 -11.53
C GLU A 141 11.49 9.40 -11.97
N TYR A 142 11.39 8.44 -11.04
CA TYR A 142 10.87 7.11 -11.32
C TYR A 142 9.45 7.16 -11.94
N PHE A 143 8.62 8.10 -11.49
CA PHE A 143 7.29 8.33 -12.03
C PHE A 143 7.24 9.37 -13.18
N GLY A 144 8.41 9.71 -13.77
CA GLY A 144 8.51 10.68 -14.88
C GLY A 144 8.10 12.10 -14.46
N ASN A 145 8.34 12.47 -13.21
CA ASN A 145 7.96 13.77 -12.61
C ASN A 145 6.45 14.10 -12.72
N LYS A 146 5.62 13.06 -12.78
CA LYS A 146 4.16 13.19 -12.87
C LYS A 146 3.56 13.77 -11.58
N TYR A 147 4.17 13.50 -10.43
CA TYR A 147 3.73 13.93 -9.11
C TYR A 147 4.56 15.11 -8.63
N THR A 148 3.94 16.00 -7.85
CA THR A 148 4.56 17.25 -7.38
C THR A 148 4.47 17.44 -5.87
N VAL A 149 3.67 16.61 -5.18
CA VAL A 149 3.46 16.69 -3.73
C VAL A 149 3.61 15.29 -3.12
N ILE A 150 4.37 15.22 -2.02
CA ILE A 150 4.58 14.01 -1.21
C ILE A 150 4.05 14.29 0.19
N ILE A 151 3.18 13.43 0.70
CA ILE A 151 2.61 13.54 2.07
C ILE A 151 2.66 12.18 2.78
#